data_896fa1d028c60526ef135e92735f7f2f
#
_entry.id   896fa1d028c60526ef135e92735f7f2f
#
_cell.length_a   1.000
_cell.length_b   1.000
_cell.length_c   1.000
_cell.angle_alpha   90.00
_cell.angle_beta   90.00
_cell.angle_gamma   90.00
#
_symmetry.space_group_name_H-M   'P 1'
#
loop_
_entity.id
_entity.type
_entity.pdbx_description
1 polymer ?
#
loop_
_entity_poly.entity_id
_entity_poly.type
_entity_poly.pdbx_seq_one_letter_code
_entity_poly.pdbx_strand_id
1 'polypeptide(L)'
;MDFSGQYRWRGGFCMEVSPIPDTVVIFGALGDLANRKLIPSLFNLHRRGLFHEKSAIVACGRAPMEQDAYRETVRKLLSEKNPPDRQELIETFLKKLFYHAGDYGEDDTYTRLDTQLKEIEHSFSNDNACRIYYLSTAPTVYLTVVNHLCQAGLLAEDPVTN
;
A
#
# COMPACT_ATOMS: atom_id res chain seq x y z
N MET A 1 -22.29 -20.82 -7.14
CA MET A 1 -21.60 -19.52 -6.97
C MET A 1 -22.04 -19.01 -5.60
N ASP A 2 -21.19 -19.21 -4.61
CA ASP A 2 -21.50 -18.83 -3.22
C ASP A 2 -20.88 -17.45 -2.97
N PHE A 3 -21.72 -16.42 -2.97
CA PHE A 3 -21.33 -15.06 -2.61
C PHE A 3 -21.50 -14.86 -1.10
N SER A 4 -20.75 -15.58 -0.28
CA SER A 4 -20.66 -15.29 1.15
C SER A 4 -19.72 -14.09 1.39
N GLY A 5 -20.10 -12.93 0.89
CA GLY A 5 -19.50 -11.67 1.28
C GLY A 5 -19.67 -11.48 2.79
N GLN A 6 -18.56 -11.41 3.52
CA GLN A 6 -18.60 -11.23 4.97
C GLN A 6 -19.09 -9.83 5.32
N TYR A 7 -20.39 -9.66 5.52
CA TYR A 7 -20.98 -8.44 6.06
C TYR A 7 -20.69 -8.37 7.56
N ARG A 8 -19.95 -7.39 7.98
CA ARG A 8 -19.73 -7.12 9.42
C ARG A 8 -20.56 -5.94 9.88
N TRP A 9 -21.64 -6.21 10.60
CA TRP A 9 -22.47 -5.19 11.23
C TRP A 9 -21.74 -4.54 12.41
N ARG A 10 -21.52 -3.22 12.38
CA ARG A 10 -21.20 -2.40 13.54
C ARG A 10 -21.96 -1.08 13.43
N GLY A 11 -22.94 -0.89 14.28
CA GLY A 11 -23.57 0.41 14.50
C GLY A 11 -24.33 0.99 13.30
N GLY A 12 -25.21 0.22 12.67
CA GLY A 12 -26.17 0.75 11.67
C GLY A 12 -25.62 1.04 10.25
N PHE A 13 -24.31 0.89 10.01
CA PHE A 13 -23.70 1.00 8.69
C PHE A 13 -23.22 -0.38 8.21
N CYS A 14 -23.75 -0.86 7.09
CA CYS A 14 -23.20 -2.00 6.38
C CYS A 14 -22.01 -1.49 5.55
N MET A 15 -20.79 -1.78 5.98
CA MET A 15 -19.60 -1.56 5.15
C MET A 15 -19.30 -2.86 4.42
N GLU A 16 -19.50 -2.86 3.10
CA GLU A 16 -19.03 -3.93 2.24
C GLU A 16 -17.50 -3.88 2.25
N VAL A 17 -16.88 -4.89 2.84
CA VAL A 17 -15.42 -5.05 2.72
C VAL A 17 -15.18 -5.58 1.32
N SER A 18 -14.42 -4.86 0.51
CA SER A 18 -14.06 -5.30 -0.85
C SER A 18 -13.58 -6.76 -0.80
N PRO A 19 -14.19 -7.66 -1.55
CA PRO A 19 -13.77 -9.06 -1.60
C PRO A 19 -12.42 -9.24 -2.29
N ILE A 20 -11.91 -8.19 -2.97
CA ILE A 20 -10.66 -8.22 -3.72
C ILE A 20 -9.58 -7.57 -2.85
N PRO A 21 -8.50 -8.30 -2.51
CA PRO A 21 -7.37 -7.71 -1.82
C PRO A 21 -6.62 -6.72 -2.72
N ASP A 22 -6.36 -5.53 -2.21
CA ASP A 22 -5.74 -4.43 -2.95
C ASP A 22 -4.27 -4.28 -2.59
N THR A 23 -3.44 -3.84 -3.55
CA THR A 23 -2.08 -3.38 -3.31
C THR A 23 -2.04 -1.85 -3.42
N VAL A 24 -1.72 -1.17 -2.32
CA VAL A 24 -1.62 0.29 -2.27
C VAL A 24 -0.17 0.70 -2.48
N VAL A 25 0.12 1.40 -3.59
CA VAL A 25 1.45 1.91 -3.93
C VAL A 25 1.50 3.41 -3.65
N ILE A 26 2.39 3.85 -2.76
CA ILE A 26 2.47 5.26 -2.31
C ILE A 26 3.77 5.87 -2.82
N PHE A 27 3.71 6.76 -3.80
CA PHE A 27 4.84 7.58 -4.22
C PHE A 27 5.03 8.77 -3.28
N GLY A 28 6.26 9.02 -2.84
CA GLY A 28 6.56 10.05 -1.84
C GLY A 28 6.39 9.58 -0.39
N ALA A 29 6.63 8.30 -0.15
CA ALA A 29 6.37 7.64 1.13
C ALA A 29 7.18 8.19 2.33
N LEU A 30 8.29 8.85 2.10
CA LEU A 30 9.08 9.53 3.14
C LEU A 30 8.64 10.98 3.40
N GLY A 31 7.67 11.48 2.62
CA GLY A 31 7.15 12.84 2.75
C GLY A 31 6.26 13.05 3.97
N ASP A 32 6.05 14.32 4.31
CA ASP A 32 5.22 14.74 5.45
C ASP A 32 3.77 14.21 5.34
N LEU A 33 3.16 14.29 4.15
CA LEU A 33 1.79 13.83 3.94
C LEU A 33 1.67 12.31 4.19
N ALA A 34 2.60 11.51 3.67
CA ALA A 34 2.60 10.06 3.86
C ALA A 34 2.72 9.72 5.35
N ASN A 35 3.70 10.31 6.05
CA ASN A 35 3.99 9.99 7.45
C ASN A 35 2.94 10.52 8.42
N ARG A 36 2.40 11.71 8.16
CA ARG A 36 1.43 12.33 9.09
C ARG A 36 -0.01 11.92 8.86
N LYS A 37 -0.37 11.52 7.63
CA LYS A 37 -1.76 11.23 7.25
C LYS A 37 -1.95 9.83 6.68
N LEU A 38 -1.24 9.44 5.61
CA LEU A 38 -1.56 8.21 4.90
C LEU A 38 -1.25 6.96 5.72
N ILE A 39 -0.02 6.82 6.23
CA ILE A 39 0.38 5.66 7.02
C ILE A 39 -0.50 5.51 8.27
N PRO A 40 -0.76 6.57 9.07
CA PRO A 40 -1.69 6.47 10.20
C PRO A 40 -3.14 6.12 9.78
N SER A 41 -3.61 6.59 8.62
CA SER A 41 -4.94 6.26 8.12
C SER A 41 -5.06 4.81 7.69
N LEU A 42 -4.06 4.28 6.96
CA LEU A 42 -3.99 2.87 6.58
C LEU A 42 -3.88 1.96 7.81
N PHE A 43 -3.08 2.34 8.81
CA PHE A 43 -3.03 1.65 10.09
C PHE A 43 -4.39 1.65 10.80
N ASN A 44 -5.12 2.77 10.76
CA ASN A 44 -6.46 2.85 11.34
C ASN A 44 -7.46 1.93 10.61
N LEU A 45 -7.38 1.81 9.27
CA LEU A 45 -8.17 0.83 8.51
C LEU A 45 -7.83 -0.60 8.92
N HIS A 46 -6.52 -0.92 9.01
CA HIS A 46 -6.04 -2.22 9.47
C HIS A 46 -6.57 -2.56 10.87
N ARG A 47 -6.45 -1.64 11.83
CA ARG A 47 -6.94 -1.79 13.19
C ARG A 47 -8.45 -2.04 13.26
N ARG A 48 -9.22 -1.46 12.34
CA ARG A 48 -10.67 -1.63 12.26
C ARG A 48 -11.10 -2.90 11.51
N GLY A 49 -10.15 -3.67 10.98
CA GLY A 49 -10.42 -4.85 10.15
C GLY A 49 -11.02 -4.50 8.78
N LEU A 50 -10.76 -3.28 8.28
CA LEU A 50 -11.22 -2.78 6.98
C LEU A 50 -10.13 -2.86 5.91
N PHE A 51 -8.93 -3.30 6.26
CA PHE A 51 -7.84 -3.56 5.34
C PHE A 51 -7.70 -5.08 5.20
N HIS A 52 -7.89 -5.59 4.00
CA HIS A 52 -7.95 -7.03 3.74
C HIS A 52 -6.66 -7.74 4.19
N GLU A 53 -6.75 -8.98 4.65
CA GLU A 53 -5.59 -9.73 5.16
C GLU A 53 -4.51 -9.94 4.09
N LYS A 54 -4.91 -10.12 2.82
CA LYS A 54 -4.01 -10.28 1.67
C LYS A 54 -3.60 -8.96 1.00
N SER A 55 -4.05 -7.80 1.50
CA SER A 55 -3.65 -6.51 0.96
C SER A 55 -2.24 -6.14 1.41
N ALA A 56 -1.51 -5.45 0.54
CA ALA A 56 -0.15 -4.96 0.78
C ALA A 56 -0.05 -3.44 0.58
N ILE A 57 0.99 -2.85 1.15
CA ILE A 57 1.34 -1.44 0.97
C ILE A 57 2.78 -1.38 0.49
N VAL A 58 3.03 -0.77 -0.67
CA VAL A 58 4.37 -0.54 -1.21
C VAL A 58 4.66 0.96 -1.15
N ALA A 59 5.59 1.32 -0.31
CA ALA A 59 6.01 2.70 -0.05
C ALA A 59 7.20 3.07 -0.94
N CYS A 60 6.98 3.88 -1.98
CA CYS A 60 8.02 4.29 -2.92
C CYS A 60 8.69 5.59 -2.46
N GLY A 61 10.02 5.58 -2.37
CA GLY A 61 10.83 6.74 -1.99
C GLY A 61 12.13 6.83 -2.78
N ARG A 62 12.67 8.06 -2.93
CA ARG A 62 13.93 8.29 -3.65
C ARG A 62 15.17 7.93 -2.84
N ALA A 63 15.09 7.98 -1.52
CA ALA A 63 16.22 7.64 -0.68
C ALA A 63 16.46 6.13 -0.67
N PRO A 64 17.70 5.66 -0.86
CA PRO A 64 18.04 4.27 -0.65
C PRO A 64 17.83 3.93 0.84
N MET A 65 17.02 2.92 1.10
CA MET A 65 16.71 2.49 2.46
C MET A 65 16.36 0.99 2.44
N GLU A 66 16.88 0.27 3.42
CA GLU A 66 16.55 -1.13 3.62
C GLU A 66 15.12 -1.29 4.17
N GLN A 67 14.49 -2.39 3.80
CA GLN A 67 13.12 -2.74 4.18
C GLN A 67 12.88 -2.61 5.69
N ASP A 68 13.78 -3.16 6.51
CA ASP A 68 13.64 -3.16 7.96
C ASP A 68 13.87 -1.77 8.58
N ALA A 69 14.73 -0.95 7.97
CA ALA A 69 14.92 0.43 8.39
C ALA A 69 13.66 1.28 8.15
N TYR A 70 12.97 1.05 7.03
CA TYR A 70 11.69 1.70 6.76
C TYR A 70 10.61 1.25 7.74
N ARG A 71 10.49 -0.04 8.00
CA ARG A 71 9.55 -0.58 9.00
C ARG A 71 9.80 -0.01 10.39
N GLU A 72 11.06 0.12 10.79
CA GLU A 72 11.43 0.72 12.08
C GLU A 72 11.01 2.19 12.17
N THR A 73 11.16 2.95 11.08
CA THR A 73 10.70 4.34 11.00
C THR A 73 9.19 4.43 11.20
N VAL A 74 8.43 3.56 10.54
CA VAL A 74 6.97 3.52 10.66
C VAL A 74 6.55 3.00 12.04
N ARG A 75 7.27 2.03 12.61
CA ARG A 75 7.02 1.53 13.97
C ARG A 75 7.10 2.67 15.00
N LYS A 76 8.15 3.46 14.97
CA LYS A 76 8.32 4.63 15.85
C LYS A 76 7.18 5.62 15.68
N LEU A 77 6.88 5.98 14.44
CA LEU A 77 5.80 6.90 14.10
C LEU A 77 4.43 6.46 14.67
N LEU A 78 4.12 5.17 14.56
CA LEU A 78 2.85 4.63 15.03
C LEU A 78 2.82 4.46 16.55
N SER A 79 3.94 4.03 17.16
CA SER A 79 4.04 3.84 18.61
C SER A 79 3.92 5.17 19.38
N GLU A 80 4.45 6.27 18.84
CA GLU A 80 4.29 7.61 19.43
C GLU A 80 2.81 8.06 19.51
N LYS A 81 1.97 7.60 18.58
CA LYS A 81 0.57 8.02 18.44
C LYS A 81 -0.43 7.02 18.97
N ASN A 82 0.03 5.85 19.41
CA ASN A 82 -0.84 4.77 19.86
C ASN A 82 -0.41 4.26 21.24
N PRO A 83 -1.35 3.85 22.09
CA PRO A 83 -1.04 3.29 23.40
C PRO A 83 -0.32 1.93 23.26
N PRO A 84 0.42 1.51 24.34
CA PRO A 84 1.26 0.30 24.30
C PRO A 84 0.50 -1.01 24.04
N ASP A 85 -0.78 -1.09 24.36
CA ASP A 85 -1.65 -2.25 24.11
C ASP A 85 -1.90 -2.52 22.61
N ARG A 86 -1.46 -1.63 21.73
CA ARG A 86 -1.58 -1.78 20.27
C ARG A 86 -0.33 -2.24 19.57
N GLN A 87 0.71 -2.60 20.30
CA GLN A 87 1.99 -3.01 19.70
C GLN A 87 1.83 -4.22 18.77
N GLU A 88 1.05 -5.21 19.13
CA GLU A 88 0.78 -6.37 18.29
C GLU A 88 0.10 -6.00 16.96
N LEU A 89 -0.83 -5.05 16.99
CA LEU A 89 -1.48 -4.54 15.78
C LEU A 89 -0.51 -3.78 14.88
N ILE A 90 0.44 -3.04 15.46
CA ILE A 90 1.51 -2.37 14.71
C ILE A 90 2.37 -3.42 14.02
N GLU A 91 2.80 -4.47 14.72
CA GLU A 91 3.63 -5.52 14.13
C GLU A 91 2.92 -6.27 13.00
N THR A 92 1.63 -6.57 13.13
CA THR A 92 0.86 -7.18 12.04
C THR A 92 0.68 -6.26 10.85
N PHE A 93 0.54 -4.96 11.07
CA PHE A 93 0.50 -3.96 10.00
C PHE A 93 1.84 -3.85 9.27
N LEU A 94 2.96 -3.82 10.01
CA LEU A 94 4.30 -3.71 9.42
C LEU A 94 4.65 -4.89 8.50
N LYS A 95 4.09 -6.08 8.72
CA LYS A 95 4.26 -7.23 7.81
C LYS A 95 3.68 -6.99 6.42
N LYS A 96 2.69 -6.10 6.30
CA LYS A 96 2.05 -5.70 5.03
C LYS A 96 2.76 -4.54 4.33
N LEU A 97 3.77 -3.96 4.97
CA LEU A 97 4.45 -2.76 4.51
C LEU A 97 5.79 -3.10 3.87
N PHE A 98 5.96 -2.67 2.63
CA PHE A 98 7.16 -2.85 1.82
C PHE A 98 7.72 -1.50 1.38
N TYR A 99 9.03 -1.44 1.16
CA TYR A 99 9.70 -0.23 0.67
C TYR A 99 10.32 -0.48 -0.70
N HIS A 100 10.14 0.49 -1.59
CA HIS A 100 10.74 0.51 -2.92
C HIS A 100 11.56 1.79 -3.08
N ALA A 101 12.88 1.66 -3.27
CA ALA A 101 13.78 2.77 -3.51
C ALA A 101 14.01 2.98 -5.00
N GLY A 102 13.84 4.22 -5.48
CA GLY A 102 14.15 4.57 -6.86
C GLY A 102 13.88 6.02 -7.22
N ASP A 103 14.59 6.53 -8.22
CA ASP A 103 14.31 7.83 -8.80
C ASP A 103 13.06 7.73 -9.69
N TYR A 104 12.15 8.69 -9.56
CA TYR A 104 10.88 8.68 -10.30
C TYR A 104 11.02 9.02 -11.79
N GLY A 105 12.18 9.49 -12.22
CA GLY A 105 12.51 9.75 -13.63
C GLY A 105 13.23 8.60 -14.34
N GLU A 106 13.49 7.48 -13.67
CA GLU A 106 14.25 6.37 -14.20
C GLU A 106 13.37 5.15 -14.50
N ASP A 107 13.39 4.64 -15.74
CA ASP A 107 12.59 3.49 -16.18
C ASP A 107 12.87 2.23 -15.36
N ASP A 108 14.14 2.03 -14.97
CA ASP A 108 14.56 0.89 -14.14
C ASP A 108 13.81 0.83 -12.80
N THR A 109 13.47 1.99 -12.23
CA THR A 109 12.69 2.07 -11.01
C THR A 109 11.34 1.36 -11.17
N TYR A 110 10.67 1.55 -12.29
CA TYR A 110 9.34 0.95 -12.53
C TYR A 110 9.42 -0.51 -12.95
N THR A 111 10.47 -0.91 -13.65
CA THR A 111 10.73 -2.32 -13.96
C THR A 111 10.95 -3.14 -12.68
N ARG A 112 11.76 -2.61 -11.75
CA ARG A 112 11.98 -3.23 -10.44
C ARG A 112 10.72 -3.19 -9.56
N LEU A 113 9.94 -2.11 -9.64
CA LEU A 113 8.67 -2.00 -8.92
C LEU A 113 7.68 -3.06 -9.39
N ASP A 114 7.54 -3.29 -10.70
CA ASP A 114 6.66 -4.32 -11.25
C ASP A 114 7.05 -5.72 -10.75
N THR A 115 8.35 -6.03 -10.80
CA THR A 115 8.86 -7.31 -10.28
C THR A 115 8.52 -7.47 -8.80
N GLN A 116 8.80 -6.45 -7.99
CA GLN A 116 8.53 -6.47 -6.55
C GLN A 116 7.03 -6.59 -6.24
N LEU A 117 6.16 -5.90 -7.00
CA LEU A 117 4.71 -6.00 -6.84
C LEU A 117 4.22 -7.41 -7.09
N LYS A 118 4.66 -8.05 -8.19
CA LYS A 118 4.31 -9.43 -8.51
C LYS A 118 4.76 -10.42 -7.42
N GLU A 119 5.98 -10.26 -6.91
CA GLU A 119 6.49 -11.11 -5.83
C GLU A 119 5.68 -10.94 -4.52
N ILE A 120 5.35 -9.71 -4.15
CA ILE A 120 4.54 -9.41 -2.97
C ILE A 120 3.14 -10.01 -3.14
N GLU A 121 2.47 -9.72 -4.24
CA GLU A 121 1.12 -10.20 -4.54
C GLU A 121 1.05 -11.72 -4.54
N HIS A 122 2.02 -12.37 -5.17
CA HIS A 122 2.15 -13.84 -5.14
C HIS A 122 2.34 -14.37 -3.72
N SER A 123 3.17 -13.72 -2.90
CA SER A 123 3.41 -14.13 -1.50
C SER A 123 2.16 -14.07 -0.62
N PHE A 124 1.21 -13.19 -0.97
CA PHE A 124 -0.11 -13.08 -0.33
C PHE A 124 -1.19 -13.94 -1.02
N SER A 125 -0.84 -14.76 -2.02
CA SER A 125 -1.78 -15.51 -2.85
C SER A 125 -2.84 -14.61 -3.47
N ASN A 126 -2.39 -13.50 -4.07
CA ASN A 126 -3.22 -12.44 -4.63
C ASN A 126 -2.72 -12.03 -6.03
N ASP A 127 -2.65 -12.99 -6.94
CA ASP A 127 -2.13 -12.77 -8.30
C ASP A 127 -3.00 -11.82 -9.16
N ASN A 128 -4.21 -11.49 -8.69
CA ASN A 128 -5.14 -10.56 -9.34
C ASN A 128 -5.44 -9.34 -8.46
N ALA A 129 -4.43 -8.80 -7.77
CA ALA A 129 -4.59 -7.62 -6.94
C ALA A 129 -5.00 -6.40 -7.75
N CYS A 130 -6.02 -5.68 -7.29
CA CYS A 130 -6.24 -4.32 -7.74
C CYS A 130 -5.14 -3.42 -7.17
N ARG A 131 -4.43 -2.68 -8.03
CA ARG A 131 -3.36 -1.78 -7.63
C ARG A 131 -3.86 -0.35 -7.56
N ILE A 132 -3.71 0.26 -6.39
CA ILE A 132 -4.09 1.66 -6.14
C ILE A 132 -2.81 2.49 -6.03
N TYR A 133 -2.60 3.41 -6.97
CA TYR A 133 -1.44 4.30 -6.96
C TYR A 133 -1.80 5.64 -6.31
N TYR A 134 -1.14 5.95 -5.20
CA TYR A 134 -1.32 7.21 -4.48
C TYR A 134 -0.10 8.11 -4.63
N LEU A 135 -0.28 9.29 -5.25
CA LEU A 135 0.79 10.26 -5.45
C LEU A 135 0.85 11.25 -4.29
N SER A 136 1.75 11.01 -3.34
CA SER A 136 2.04 11.86 -2.17
C SER A 136 3.30 12.71 -2.38
N THR A 137 3.57 13.09 -3.64
CA THR A 137 4.70 13.91 -4.08
C THR A 137 4.25 15.33 -4.40
N ALA A 138 5.19 16.21 -4.80
CA ALA A 138 4.84 17.51 -5.36
C ALA A 138 4.12 17.35 -6.71
N PRO A 139 3.14 18.22 -7.04
CA PRO A 139 2.39 18.13 -8.30
C PRO A 139 3.26 18.11 -9.56
N THR A 140 4.43 18.75 -9.53
CA THR A 140 5.41 18.77 -10.63
C THR A 140 5.95 17.39 -11.00
N VAL A 141 5.82 16.40 -10.12
CA VAL A 141 6.31 15.02 -10.32
C VAL A 141 5.20 14.09 -10.84
N TYR A 142 3.93 14.50 -10.78
CA TYR A 142 2.80 13.61 -11.11
C TYR A 142 2.87 13.08 -12.54
N LEU A 143 3.09 13.95 -13.53
CA LEU A 143 3.16 13.52 -14.94
C LEU A 143 4.33 12.56 -15.19
N THR A 144 5.48 12.79 -14.54
CA THR A 144 6.63 11.89 -14.64
C THR A 144 6.25 10.50 -14.15
N VAL A 145 5.69 10.39 -12.94
CA VAL A 145 5.29 9.10 -12.37
C VAL A 145 4.24 8.40 -13.23
N VAL A 146 3.19 9.10 -13.65
CA VAL A 146 2.10 8.52 -14.46
C VAL A 146 2.62 8.02 -15.80
N ASN A 147 3.48 8.78 -16.48
CA ASN A 147 4.05 8.38 -17.77
C ASN A 147 4.88 7.11 -17.67
N HIS A 148 5.76 7.02 -16.65
CA HIS A 148 6.57 5.82 -16.44
C HIS A 148 5.73 4.62 -16.01
N LEU A 149 4.72 4.79 -15.17
CA LEU A 149 3.77 3.72 -14.82
C LEU A 149 3.06 3.18 -16.08
N CYS A 150 2.63 4.08 -16.97
CA CYS A 150 2.00 3.71 -18.23
C CYS A 150 2.96 2.95 -19.15
N GLN A 151 4.19 3.46 -19.32
CA GLN A 151 5.23 2.83 -20.15
C GLN A 151 5.64 1.44 -19.63
N ALA A 152 5.67 1.27 -18.32
CA ALA A 152 5.94 -0.02 -17.67
C ALA A 152 4.75 -0.98 -17.69
N GLY A 153 3.59 -0.58 -18.25
CA GLY A 153 2.38 -1.42 -18.27
C GLY A 153 1.71 -1.60 -16.91
N LEU A 154 2.07 -0.79 -15.91
CA LEU A 154 1.56 -0.88 -14.54
C LEU A 154 0.14 -0.31 -14.37
N LEU A 155 -0.35 0.45 -15.34
CA LEU A 155 -1.70 1.01 -15.38
C LEU A 155 -2.65 0.24 -16.32
N ALA A 156 -2.28 -0.95 -16.78
CA ALA A 156 -3.15 -1.75 -17.62
C ALA A 156 -4.39 -2.18 -16.81
N GLU A 157 -5.57 -1.76 -17.26
CA GLU A 157 -6.84 -2.28 -16.77
C GLU A 157 -7.06 -3.67 -17.38
N ASP A 158 -7.43 -4.64 -16.56
CA ASP A 158 -7.78 -5.95 -17.06
C ASP A 158 -9.14 -5.85 -17.80
N PRO A 159 -9.24 -6.16 -19.10
CA PRO A 159 -10.46 -5.95 -19.87
C PRO A 159 -11.63 -6.87 -19.46
N VAL A 160 -11.45 -7.69 -18.42
CA VAL A 160 -12.44 -8.70 -17.98
C VAL A 160 -13.39 -8.19 -16.88
N THR A 161 -13.24 -6.98 -16.37
CA THR A 161 -14.05 -6.45 -15.25
C THR A 161 -15.05 -5.35 -15.65
N ASN A 162 -15.45 -5.28 -16.92
CA ASN A 162 -16.60 -4.46 -17.34
C ASN A 162 -17.86 -5.29 -17.57
#